data_97a82b56951d0638d89aab99c80a6805
#
_entry.id   97a82b56951d0638d89aab99c80a6805
#
_cell.length_a   1.000
_cell.length_b   1.000
_cell.length_c   1.000
_cell.angle_alpha   90.00
_cell.angle_beta   90.00
_cell.angle_gamma   90.00
#
_symmetry.space_group_name_H-M   'P 1'
#
loop_
_entity.id
_entity.type
_entity.pdbx_description
1 polymer ?
#
loop_
_entity_poly.entity_id
_entity_poly.type
_entity_poly.pdbx_seq_one_letter_code
_entity_poly.pdbx_strand_id
1 'polypeptide(L)'
;MRIIAGLAKGRTIDAVSSSTRPTSDRAREALFSTLASEFGEFDGLNVLDLYAGTGAIALEALSRGAALVHAVEKDDAAAKAITSNHENLKSAHCPGIFHLYAMSVHRFLQDKAAQPYHFIYIDPPYDVDDLDVVETLIQLRDGGYLHPQALIAVERNSRVKEISWPEGIEALREKNYGQATIFYGVPTLADGENG
;
A
#
# COMPACT_ATOMS: atom_id res chain seq x y z
N MET A 1 -17.53 3.35 -0.81
CA MET A 1 -16.79 3.06 -2.09
C MET A 1 -16.96 1.59 -2.48
N ARG A 2 -16.41 1.15 -3.61
CA ARG A 2 -16.56 -0.24 -4.06
C ARG A 2 -15.25 -0.79 -4.59
N ILE A 3 -15.09 -2.12 -4.54
CA ILE A 3 -14.03 -2.84 -5.26
C ILE A 3 -14.21 -2.65 -6.76
N ILE A 4 -13.14 -2.27 -7.46
CA ILE A 4 -13.15 -1.86 -8.87
C ILE A 4 -13.03 -3.07 -9.79
N ALA A 5 -12.16 -4.02 -9.44
CA ALA A 5 -11.86 -5.17 -10.30
C ALA A 5 -11.59 -6.45 -9.49
N GLY A 6 -11.35 -7.56 -10.20
CA GLY A 6 -11.05 -8.86 -9.61
C GLY A 6 -12.29 -9.62 -9.16
N LEU A 7 -12.09 -10.66 -8.36
CA LEU A 7 -13.13 -11.61 -7.94
C LEU A 7 -14.22 -10.98 -7.08
N ALA A 8 -13.88 -9.94 -6.31
CA ALA A 8 -14.82 -9.22 -5.45
C ALA A 8 -15.38 -7.93 -6.10
N LYS A 9 -15.24 -7.74 -7.41
CA LYS A 9 -15.70 -6.55 -8.14
C LYS A 9 -17.14 -6.17 -7.76
N GLY A 10 -17.36 -4.88 -7.46
CA GLY A 10 -18.65 -4.31 -7.11
C GLY A 10 -19.05 -4.45 -5.64
N ARG A 11 -18.30 -5.22 -4.84
CA ARG A 11 -18.52 -5.30 -3.39
C ARG A 11 -18.32 -3.94 -2.73
N THR A 12 -19.18 -3.61 -1.78
CA THR A 12 -19.09 -2.36 -1.03
C THR A 12 -17.95 -2.42 -0.02
N ILE A 13 -17.22 -1.34 0.10
CA ILE A 13 -16.27 -1.03 1.18
C ILE A 13 -16.90 0.12 1.97
N ASP A 14 -17.22 -0.13 3.22
CA ASP A 14 -17.79 0.87 4.11
C ASP A 14 -16.71 1.87 4.52
N ALA A 15 -17.08 3.15 4.52
CA ALA A 15 -16.22 4.22 4.98
C ALA A 15 -16.24 4.32 6.50
N VAL A 16 -15.13 4.73 7.10
CA VAL A 16 -15.13 5.15 8.50
C VAL A 16 -15.75 6.53 8.60
N SER A 17 -16.64 6.74 9.56
CA SER A 17 -17.41 7.98 9.72
C SER A 17 -16.57 9.19 10.19
N SER A 18 -15.29 9.06 10.40
CA SER A 18 -14.40 10.13 10.87
C SER A 18 -13.24 10.42 9.91
N SER A 19 -13.23 11.62 9.38
CA SER A 19 -12.09 12.45 8.95
C SER A 19 -11.03 11.92 7.95
N THR A 20 -10.97 10.68 7.58
CA THR A 20 -10.03 10.24 6.53
C THR A 20 -10.66 10.46 5.17
N ARG A 21 -10.02 11.30 4.35
CA ARG A 21 -10.41 11.52 2.97
C ARG A 21 -10.12 10.23 2.21
N PRO A 22 -11.13 9.51 1.70
CA PRO A 22 -10.85 8.30 0.94
C PRO A 22 -10.08 8.71 -0.33
N THR A 23 -9.00 8.00 -0.64
CA THR A 23 -8.40 8.02 -1.97
C THR A 23 -9.53 7.88 -2.98
N SER A 24 -9.68 8.85 -3.88
CA SER A 24 -10.81 8.86 -4.81
C SER A 24 -10.80 7.56 -5.64
N ASP A 25 -11.98 7.04 -6.00
CA ASP A 25 -12.09 5.85 -6.85
C ASP A 25 -11.24 5.98 -8.12
N ARG A 26 -11.15 7.20 -8.68
CA ARG A 26 -10.32 7.51 -9.85
C ARG A 26 -8.81 7.38 -9.56
N ALA A 27 -8.34 7.87 -8.41
CA ALA A 27 -6.92 7.76 -8.04
C ALA A 27 -6.57 6.29 -7.78
N ARG A 28 -7.45 5.54 -7.12
CA ARG A 28 -7.29 4.11 -6.89
C ARG A 28 -7.28 3.31 -8.20
N GLU A 29 -8.18 3.59 -9.12
CA GLU A 29 -8.20 2.97 -10.45
C GLU A 29 -6.90 3.23 -11.20
N ALA A 30 -6.41 4.47 -11.19
CA ALA A 30 -5.17 4.83 -11.84
C ALA A 30 -3.93 4.22 -11.17
N LEU A 31 -3.92 4.08 -9.83
CA LEU A 31 -2.89 3.34 -9.09
C LEU A 31 -2.85 1.88 -9.55
N PHE A 32 -3.99 1.18 -9.53
CA PHE A 32 -4.04 -0.21 -9.93
C PHE A 32 -3.79 -0.44 -11.43
N SER A 33 -4.10 0.53 -12.29
CA SER A 33 -3.67 0.53 -13.70
C SER A 33 -2.14 0.61 -13.83
N THR A 34 -1.49 1.42 -12.97
CA THR A 34 -0.03 1.48 -12.90
C THR A 34 0.55 0.14 -12.46
N LEU A 35 -0.01 -0.48 -11.41
CA LEU A 35 0.45 -1.78 -10.92
C LEU A 35 0.28 -2.89 -11.96
N ALA A 36 -0.83 -2.89 -12.70
CA ALA A 36 -1.05 -3.84 -13.79
C ALA A 36 -0.05 -3.65 -14.94
N SER A 37 0.40 -2.42 -15.20
CA SER A 37 1.46 -2.15 -16.17
C SER A 37 2.84 -2.64 -15.72
N GLU A 38 3.13 -2.58 -14.40
CA GLU A 38 4.43 -3.00 -13.86
C GLU A 38 4.53 -4.51 -13.65
N PHE A 39 3.49 -5.12 -13.10
CA PHE A 39 3.52 -6.53 -12.68
C PHE A 39 2.73 -7.46 -13.60
N GLY A 40 1.89 -6.91 -14.49
CA GLY A 40 0.94 -7.70 -15.25
C GLY A 40 -0.22 -8.19 -14.37
N GLU A 41 -0.18 -9.46 -13.99
CA GLU A 41 -1.16 -10.06 -13.08
C GLU A 41 -0.76 -9.89 -11.61
N PHE A 42 -1.74 -10.00 -10.72
CA PHE A 42 -1.51 -9.87 -9.27
C PHE A 42 -1.22 -11.21 -8.60
N ASP A 43 -1.37 -12.30 -9.34
CA ASP A 43 -1.10 -13.63 -8.82
C ASP A 43 0.36 -13.75 -8.33
N GLY A 44 0.54 -14.29 -7.13
CA GLY A 44 1.85 -14.39 -6.49
C GLY A 44 2.39 -13.11 -5.84
N LEU A 45 1.74 -11.95 -6.01
CA LEU A 45 2.22 -10.72 -5.40
C LEU A 45 1.95 -10.67 -3.90
N ASN A 46 2.94 -10.22 -3.14
CA ASN A 46 2.82 -9.80 -1.75
C ASN A 46 2.63 -8.28 -1.70
N VAL A 47 1.60 -7.82 -1.02
CA VAL A 47 1.20 -6.41 -0.92
C VAL A 47 1.20 -5.97 0.53
N LEU A 48 1.75 -4.78 0.80
CA LEU A 48 1.73 -4.12 2.10
C LEU A 48 1.06 -2.76 1.98
N ASP A 49 -0.02 -2.55 2.74
CA ASP A 49 -0.79 -1.31 2.79
C ASP A 49 -0.57 -0.66 4.16
N LEU A 50 0.26 0.38 4.21
CA LEU A 50 0.59 1.13 5.41
C LEU A 50 -0.35 2.35 5.53
N TYR A 51 -0.88 2.56 6.74
CA TYR A 51 -1.94 3.54 7.01
C TYR A 51 -3.23 3.20 6.25
N ALA A 52 -3.66 1.95 6.35
CA ALA A 52 -4.63 1.34 5.45
C ALA A 52 -6.05 1.95 5.50
N GLY A 53 -6.40 2.74 6.52
CA GLY A 53 -7.68 3.43 6.64
C GLY A 53 -8.88 2.48 6.56
N THR A 54 -9.60 2.47 5.45
CA THR A 54 -10.72 1.56 5.20
C THR A 54 -10.31 0.21 4.62
N GLY A 55 -9.02 0.03 4.33
CA GLY A 55 -8.48 -1.14 3.65
C GLY A 55 -8.75 -1.17 2.15
N ALA A 56 -9.09 -0.04 1.54
CA ALA A 56 -9.52 0.00 0.14
C ALA A 56 -8.42 -0.47 -0.83
N ILE A 57 -7.15 -0.14 -0.59
CA ILE A 57 -6.02 -0.59 -1.40
C ILE A 57 -5.75 -2.07 -1.15
N ALA A 58 -5.64 -2.47 0.11
CA ALA A 58 -5.40 -3.86 0.50
C ALA A 58 -6.46 -4.82 -0.07
N LEU A 59 -7.75 -4.48 0.10
CA LEU A 59 -8.86 -5.33 -0.35
C LEU A 59 -9.01 -5.34 -1.87
N GLU A 60 -8.69 -4.25 -2.56
CA GLU A 60 -8.61 -4.22 -4.03
C GLU A 60 -7.51 -5.15 -4.54
N ALA A 61 -6.31 -5.11 -3.92
CA ALA A 61 -5.20 -6.01 -4.27
C ALA A 61 -5.59 -7.49 -4.05
N LEU A 62 -6.23 -7.81 -2.91
CA LEU A 62 -6.74 -9.14 -2.63
C LEU A 62 -7.76 -9.60 -3.68
N SER A 63 -8.69 -8.72 -4.06
CA SER A 63 -9.70 -8.99 -5.09
C SER A 63 -9.09 -9.29 -6.46
N ARG A 64 -7.98 -8.67 -6.78
CA ARG A 64 -7.24 -8.84 -8.03
C ARG A 64 -6.35 -10.08 -8.06
N GLY A 65 -6.23 -10.81 -6.94
CA GLY A 65 -5.53 -12.09 -6.88
C GLY A 65 -4.18 -12.04 -6.16
N ALA A 66 -3.83 -10.96 -5.46
CA ALA A 66 -2.60 -10.92 -4.66
C ALA A 66 -2.54 -12.11 -3.69
N ALA A 67 -1.38 -12.78 -3.63
CA ALA A 67 -1.21 -14.00 -2.84
C ALA A 67 -1.18 -13.71 -1.33
N LEU A 68 -0.57 -12.59 -0.95
CA LEU A 68 -0.54 -12.12 0.43
C LEU A 68 -0.81 -10.62 0.47
N VAL A 69 -1.70 -10.22 1.37
CA VAL A 69 -1.99 -8.81 1.62
C VAL A 69 -1.94 -8.54 3.12
N HIS A 70 -1.05 -7.64 3.51
CA HIS A 70 -0.97 -7.13 4.88
C HIS A 70 -1.44 -5.67 4.90
N ALA A 71 -2.34 -5.35 5.82
CA ALA A 71 -2.82 -4.01 6.09
C ALA A 71 -2.39 -3.60 7.50
N VAL A 72 -1.85 -2.39 7.65
CA VAL A 72 -1.42 -1.84 8.95
C VAL A 72 -2.23 -0.58 9.23
N GLU A 73 -2.97 -0.57 10.34
CA GLU A 73 -3.81 0.55 10.74
C GLU A 73 -3.86 0.67 12.26
N LYS A 74 -3.61 1.88 12.78
CA LYS A 74 -3.59 2.13 14.23
C LYS A 74 -4.92 2.55 14.83
N ASP A 75 -5.80 3.12 14.01
CA ASP A 75 -7.12 3.58 14.48
C ASP A 75 -8.07 2.40 14.66
N ASP A 76 -8.62 2.25 15.86
CA ASP A 76 -9.50 1.13 16.20
C ASP A 76 -10.79 1.10 15.36
N ALA A 77 -11.34 2.27 15.00
CA ALA A 77 -12.55 2.34 14.20
C ALA A 77 -12.25 1.94 12.75
N ALA A 78 -11.14 2.39 12.20
CA ALA A 78 -10.65 2.00 10.88
C ALA A 78 -10.32 0.50 10.84
N ALA A 79 -9.61 -0.04 11.83
CA ALA A 79 -9.29 -1.47 11.92
C ALA A 79 -10.55 -2.35 11.97
N LYS A 80 -11.60 -1.92 12.70
CA LYS A 80 -12.91 -2.61 12.70
C LYS A 80 -13.58 -2.53 11.33
N ALA A 81 -13.50 -1.38 10.66
CA ALA A 81 -14.03 -1.23 9.30
C ALA A 81 -13.30 -2.14 8.31
N ILE A 82 -11.97 -2.23 8.35
CA ILE A 82 -11.19 -3.17 7.53
C ILE A 82 -11.65 -4.59 7.76
N THR A 83 -11.82 -5.00 9.02
CA THR A 83 -12.29 -6.36 9.37
C THR A 83 -13.67 -6.64 8.77
N SER A 84 -14.62 -5.71 8.94
CA SER A 84 -15.96 -5.84 8.36
C SER A 84 -15.93 -5.87 6.83
N ASN A 85 -15.14 -5.00 6.21
CA ASN A 85 -14.97 -4.95 4.76
C ASN A 85 -14.38 -6.26 4.21
N HIS A 86 -13.37 -6.81 4.89
CA HIS A 86 -12.78 -8.11 4.52
C HIS A 86 -13.82 -9.24 4.63
N GLU A 87 -14.62 -9.28 5.69
CA GLU A 87 -15.70 -10.26 5.82
C GLU A 87 -16.67 -10.19 4.63
N ASN A 88 -17.01 -8.98 4.16
CA ASN A 88 -17.87 -8.79 2.99
C ASN A 88 -17.27 -9.38 1.68
N LEU A 89 -15.94 -9.56 1.64
CA LEU A 89 -15.26 -10.17 0.49
C LEU A 89 -15.17 -11.69 0.56
N LYS A 90 -15.37 -12.33 1.71
CA LYS A 90 -15.19 -13.79 1.88
C LYS A 90 -15.97 -14.63 0.87
N SER A 91 -17.21 -14.22 0.55
CA SER A 91 -18.04 -14.93 -0.42
C SER A 91 -17.54 -14.78 -1.88
N ALA A 92 -16.57 -13.93 -2.15
CA ALA A 92 -15.92 -13.83 -3.46
C ALA A 92 -14.81 -14.87 -3.66
N HIS A 93 -14.43 -15.61 -2.59
CA HIS A 93 -13.40 -16.64 -2.62
C HIS A 93 -12.06 -16.17 -3.22
N CYS A 94 -11.61 -14.97 -2.83
CA CYS A 94 -10.30 -14.49 -3.21
C CYS A 94 -9.23 -15.46 -2.67
N PRO A 95 -8.27 -15.94 -3.50
CA PRO A 95 -7.37 -17.02 -3.12
C PRO A 95 -6.28 -16.58 -2.15
N GLY A 96 -6.00 -15.28 -2.05
CA GLY A 96 -4.91 -14.75 -1.25
C GLY A 96 -5.20 -14.75 0.24
N ILE A 97 -4.12 -14.61 1.01
CA ILE A 97 -4.14 -14.48 2.46
C ILE A 97 -4.19 -13.01 2.83
N PHE A 98 -5.08 -12.64 3.73
CA PHE A 98 -5.19 -11.29 4.27
C PHE A 98 -4.93 -11.25 5.76
N HIS A 99 -4.07 -10.32 6.19
CA HIS A 99 -3.84 -10.03 7.61
C HIS A 99 -3.95 -8.53 7.89
N LEU A 100 -4.68 -8.20 8.96
CA LEU A 100 -4.72 -6.86 9.53
C LEU A 100 -3.85 -6.80 10.78
N TYR A 101 -2.93 -5.83 10.81
CA TYR A 101 -2.14 -5.45 11.97
C TYR A 101 -2.72 -4.17 12.58
N ALA A 102 -3.50 -4.32 13.64
CA ALA A 102 -4.09 -3.19 14.38
C ALA A 102 -3.04 -2.54 15.29
N MET A 103 -2.09 -1.82 14.68
CA MET A 103 -0.99 -1.15 15.35
C MET A 103 -0.43 0.00 14.50
N SER A 104 0.44 0.84 15.08
CA SER A 104 1.12 1.88 14.30
C SER A 104 2.13 1.29 13.30
N VAL A 105 2.33 1.99 12.19
CA VAL A 105 3.34 1.64 11.19
C VAL A 105 4.73 1.53 11.82
N HIS A 106 5.10 2.51 12.67
CA HIS A 106 6.37 2.46 13.40
C HIS A 106 6.54 1.16 14.21
N ARG A 107 5.49 0.73 14.95
CA ARG A 107 5.55 -0.54 15.72
C ARG A 107 5.67 -1.75 14.81
N PHE A 108 4.94 -1.78 13.71
CA PHE A 108 5.00 -2.88 12.73
C PHE A 108 6.40 -3.04 12.14
N LEU A 109 7.07 -1.93 11.82
CA LEU A 109 8.39 -1.92 11.18
C LEU A 109 9.57 -2.14 12.16
N GLN A 110 9.33 -2.24 13.48
CA GLN A 110 10.37 -2.62 14.45
C GLN A 110 10.84 -4.05 14.29
N ASP A 111 10.00 -4.92 13.79
CA ASP A 111 10.34 -6.31 13.52
C ASP A 111 10.95 -6.46 12.10
N LYS A 112 11.62 -7.57 11.84
CA LYS A 112 12.07 -7.91 10.49
C LYS A 112 10.90 -8.49 9.69
N ALA A 113 10.87 -8.23 8.40
CA ALA A 113 9.89 -8.85 7.52
C ALA A 113 10.05 -10.36 7.49
N ALA A 114 8.94 -11.10 7.62
CA ALA A 114 8.93 -12.54 7.42
C ALA A 114 9.14 -12.91 5.94
N GLN A 115 8.76 -12.01 5.05
CA GLN A 115 8.93 -12.13 3.60
C GLN A 115 8.86 -10.75 2.96
N PRO A 116 9.53 -10.53 1.81
CA PRO A 116 9.49 -9.25 1.13
C PRO A 116 8.17 -9.02 0.39
N TYR A 117 7.86 -7.73 0.12
CA TYR A 117 6.67 -7.31 -0.60
C TYR A 117 7.03 -6.77 -1.99
N HIS A 118 6.19 -7.10 -2.97
CA HIS A 118 6.30 -6.61 -4.33
C HIS A 118 5.68 -5.23 -4.50
N PHE A 119 4.64 -4.94 -3.73
CA PHE A 119 4.00 -3.62 -3.72
C PHE A 119 3.82 -3.13 -2.29
N ILE A 120 4.23 -1.88 -2.05
CA ILE A 120 4.06 -1.21 -0.76
C ILE A 120 3.39 0.12 -1.01
N TYR A 121 2.24 0.33 -0.37
CA TYR A 121 1.51 1.60 -0.41
C TYR A 121 1.62 2.31 0.93
N ILE A 122 1.89 3.61 0.89
CA ILE A 122 2.13 4.46 2.06
C ILE A 122 1.29 5.72 1.89
N ASP A 123 0.19 5.84 2.65
CA ASP A 123 -0.71 7.01 2.65
C ASP A 123 -0.80 7.59 4.07
N PRO A 124 0.25 8.24 4.57
CA PRO A 124 0.29 8.73 5.93
C PRO A 124 -0.69 9.90 6.11
N PRO A 125 -1.26 10.08 7.32
CA PRO A 125 -2.03 11.26 7.68
C PRO A 125 -1.27 12.56 7.41
N TYR A 126 -1.97 13.66 7.22
CA TYR A 126 -1.38 14.95 6.85
C TYR A 126 -0.45 15.56 7.91
N ASP A 127 -0.56 15.13 9.15
CA ASP A 127 0.28 15.54 10.29
C ASP A 127 1.60 14.76 10.37
N VAL A 128 1.76 13.71 9.56
CA VAL A 128 3.03 12.99 9.41
C VAL A 128 3.95 13.82 8.53
N ASP A 129 5.10 14.20 9.07
CA ASP A 129 6.06 15.02 8.36
C ASP A 129 6.89 14.22 7.34
N ASP A 130 7.70 14.93 6.55
CA ASP A 130 8.48 14.29 5.50
C ASP A 130 9.65 13.45 6.07
N LEU A 131 10.14 13.79 7.27
CA LEU A 131 11.19 13.00 7.94
C LEU A 131 10.65 11.65 8.42
N ASP A 132 9.43 11.61 8.95
CA ASP A 132 8.77 10.36 9.33
C ASP A 132 8.55 9.44 8.12
N VAL A 133 8.24 10.02 6.96
CA VAL A 133 8.14 9.26 5.70
C VAL A 133 9.49 8.66 5.30
N VAL A 134 10.56 9.46 5.37
CA VAL A 134 11.92 8.99 5.10
C VAL A 134 12.33 7.88 6.07
N GLU A 135 12.04 8.03 7.37
CA GLU A 135 12.31 7.00 8.37
C GLU A 135 11.54 5.70 8.06
N THR A 136 10.27 5.80 7.67
CA THR A 136 9.48 4.64 7.22
C THR A 136 10.13 3.92 6.05
N LEU A 137 10.62 4.67 5.04
CA LEU A 137 11.32 4.10 3.89
C LEU A 137 12.64 3.41 4.28
N ILE A 138 13.40 4.00 5.21
CA ILE A 138 14.63 3.40 5.77
C ILE A 138 14.30 2.09 6.49
N GLN A 139 13.27 2.09 7.35
CA GLN A 139 12.85 0.89 8.08
C GLN A 139 12.37 -0.23 7.15
N LEU A 140 11.65 0.11 6.07
CA LEU A 140 11.25 -0.85 5.05
C LEU A 140 12.46 -1.51 4.37
N ARG A 141 13.45 -0.72 3.97
CA ARG A 141 14.70 -1.21 3.37
C ARG A 141 15.47 -2.10 4.35
N ASP A 142 15.78 -1.56 5.53
CA ASP A 142 16.66 -2.22 6.51
C ASP A 142 15.98 -3.41 7.19
N GLY A 143 14.64 -3.40 7.24
CA GLY A 143 13.81 -4.48 7.77
C GLY A 143 13.66 -5.67 6.83
N GLY A 144 14.10 -5.59 5.57
CA GLY A 144 13.95 -6.66 4.58
C GLY A 144 12.53 -6.76 4.01
N TYR A 145 11.79 -5.65 4.01
CA TYR A 145 10.42 -5.60 3.48
C TYR A 145 10.36 -5.48 1.96
N LEU A 146 11.45 -5.04 1.32
CA LEU A 146 11.48 -4.76 -0.12
C LEU A 146 11.87 -6.01 -0.91
N HIS A 147 10.96 -6.48 -1.78
CA HIS A 147 11.35 -7.43 -2.82
C HIS A 147 12.32 -6.74 -3.81
N PRO A 148 13.30 -7.42 -4.42
CA PRO A 148 14.21 -6.80 -5.41
C PRO A 148 13.49 -6.06 -6.55
N GLN A 149 12.30 -6.48 -6.91
CA GLN A 149 11.42 -5.85 -7.90
C GLN A 149 10.27 -5.08 -7.26
N ALA A 150 10.43 -4.58 -6.03
CA ALA A 150 9.36 -3.87 -5.36
C ALA A 150 9.04 -2.54 -6.04
N LEU A 151 7.77 -2.19 -6.04
CA LEU A 151 7.29 -0.84 -6.30
C LEU A 151 6.75 -0.25 -4.99
N ILE A 152 7.27 0.90 -4.61
CA ILE A 152 6.82 1.67 -3.46
C ILE A 152 5.99 2.84 -3.99
N ALA A 153 4.80 3.06 -3.44
CA ALA A 153 3.95 4.19 -3.77
C ALA A 153 3.67 5.00 -2.51
N VAL A 154 4.13 6.25 -2.48
CA VAL A 154 3.90 7.17 -1.36
C VAL A 154 2.91 8.25 -1.79
N GLU A 155 1.72 8.25 -1.19
CA GLU A 155 0.73 9.30 -1.41
C GLU A 155 0.97 10.49 -0.48
N ARG A 156 1.01 11.69 -1.04
CA ARG A 156 1.11 12.95 -0.32
C ARG A 156 0.13 13.98 -0.87
N ASN A 157 -0.14 15.01 -0.10
CA ASN A 157 -0.88 16.16 -0.60
C ASN A 157 -0.14 16.77 -1.81
N SER A 158 -0.86 17.23 -2.84
CA SER A 158 -0.29 17.83 -4.06
C SER A 158 0.53 19.11 -3.85
N ARG A 159 0.55 19.64 -2.61
CA ARG A 159 1.45 20.74 -2.22
C ARG A 159 2.88 20.27 -1.99
N VAL A 160 3.06 19.00 -1.63
CA VAL A 160 4.39 18.38 -1.55
C VAL A 160 4.90 18.19 -2.97
N LYS A 161 6.07 18.75 -3.25
CA LYS A 161 6.64 18.77 -4.62
C LYS A 161 7.57 17.61 -4.88
N GLU A 162 8.20 17.11 -3.82
CA GLU A 162 9.14 16.01 -3.88
C GLU A 162 9.17 15.32 -2.52
N ILE A 163 9.63 14.08 -2.49
CA ILE A 163 9.96 13.36 -1.27
C ILE A 163 11.44 12.97 -1.33
N SER A 164 12.08 12.93 -0.16
CA SER A 164 13.46 12.47 -0.07
C SER A 164 13.50 10.95 -0.04
N TRP A 165 14.08 10.35 -1.08
CA TRP A 165 14.33 8.91 -1.11
C TRP A 165 15.64 8.59 -0.41
N PRO A 166 15.66 7.67 0.57
CA PRO A 166 16.90 7.28 1.23
C PRO A 166 17.79 6.45 0.29
N GLU A 167 19.08 6.39 0.60
CA GLU A 167 20.02 5.50 -0.09
C GLU A 167 19.44 4.07 -0.16
N GLY A 168 19.60 3.39 -1.30
CA GLY A 168 19.03 2.07 -1.56
C GLY A 168 17.61 2.07 -2.12
N ILE A 169 17.00 3.25 -2.28
CA ILE A 169 15.72 3.43 -2.98
C ILE A 169 15.85 4.63 -3.92
N GLU A 170 15.48 4.48 -5.16
CA GLU A 170 15.50 5.56 -6.15
C GLU A 170 14.11 5.96 -6.61
N ALA A 171 13.95 7.26 -6.94
CA ALA A 171 12.74 7.79 -7.51
C ALA A 171 12.51 7.21 -8.91
N LEU A 172 11.33 6.67 -9.15
CA LEU A 172 10.93 6.16 -10.48
C LEU A 172 10.12 7.19 -11.27
N ARG A 173 9.05 7.72 -10.67
CA ARG A 173 8.12 8.70 -11.28
C ARG A 173 7.16 9.25 -10.24
N GLU A 174 6.40 10.27 -10.65
CA GLU A 174 5.26 10.79 -9.87
C GLU A 174 4.01 10.88 -10.74
N LYS A 175 2.84 10.85 -10.11
CA LYS A 175 1.54 11.05 -10.76
C LYS A 175 0.64 11.91 -9.88
N ASN A 176 0.07 12.96 -10.49
CA ASN A 176 -0.83 13.88 -9.81
C ASN A 176 -2.30 13.48 -10.01
N TYR A 177 -3.06 13.46 -8.91
CA TYR A 177 -4.48 13.13 -8.88
C TYR A 177 -5.28 14.22 -8.13
N GLY A 178 -5.28 15.42 -8.70
CA GLY A 178 -5.98 16.57 -8.11
C GLY A 178 -5.31 17.05 -6.82
N GLN A 179 -5.82 16.64 -5.67
CA GLN A 179 -5.27 17.06 -4.37
C GLN A 179 -4.23 16.10 -3.79
N ALA A 180 -3.96 15.01 -4.46
CA ALA A 180 -2.96 14.02 -4.08
C ALA A 180 -1.91 13.86 -5.18
N THR A 181 -0.68 13.60 -4.78
CA THR A 181 0.40 13.15 -5.65
C THR A 181 0.91 11.81 -5.14
N ILE A 182 1.04 10.84 -6.01
CA ILE A 182 1.68 9.56 -5.69
C ILE A 182 3.10 9.58 -6.26
N PHE A 183 4.07 9.45 -5.38
CA PHE A 183 5.48 9.31 -5.71
C PHE A 183 5.83 7.82 -5.72
N TYR A 184 6.45 7.36 -6.80
CA TYR A 184 6.84 5.98 -6.96
C TYR A 184 8.36 5.84 -6.84
N GLY A 185 8.79 4.84 -6.09
CA GLY A 185 10.20 4.48 -5.94
C GLY A 185 10.42 2.98 -6.06
N VAL A 186 11.64 2.61 -6.37
CA VAL A 186 12.09 1.22 -6.52
C VAL A 186 13.39 1.00 -5.75
N PRO A 187 13.64 -0.22 -5.24
CA PRO A 187 14.95 -0.53 -4.66
C PRO A 187 16.06 -0.40 -5.72
N THR A 188 17.17 0.22 -5.34
CA THR A 188 18.38 0.13 -6.16
C THR A 188 18.96 -1.28 -5.99
N LEU A 189 19.18 -1.96 -7.10
CA LEU A 189 19.92 -3.23 -7.05
C LEU A 189 21.34 -2.91 -6.59
N ALA A 190 21.82 -3.61 -5.56
CA ALA A 190 23.24 -3.53 -5.21
C ALA A 190 24.07 -3.93 -6.45
N ASP A 191 24.95 -3.02 -6.90
CA ASP A 191 25.91 -3.33 -7.94
C ASP A 191 26.79 -4.49 -7.45
N GLY A 192 26.53 -5.70 -7.92
CA GLY A 192 27.38 -6.82 -7.63
C GLY A 192 26.70 -8.15 -7.51
N GLU A 193 26.24 -8.69 -8.64
CA GLU A 193 26.27 -10.13 -8.94
C GLU A 193 26.05 -10.35 -10.43
N ASN A 194 26.95 -9.78 -11.24
CA ASN A 194 27.27 -10.31 -12.56
C ASN A 194 28.65 -10.96 -12.45
N GLY A 195 28.64 -12.24 -12.11
CA GLY A 195 29.79 -13.11 -12.11
C GLY A 195 29.39 -14.48 -12.62
#